data_55f4d336aee25b0233e44c976161bfb1
#
_entry.id   55f4d336aee25b0233e44c976161bfb1
#
_cell.length_a   1.000
_cell.length_b   1.000
_cell.length_c   1.000
_cell.angle_alpha   90.00
_cell.angle_beta   90.00
_cell.angle_gamma   90.00
#
_symmetry.space_group_name_H-M   'P 1'
#
loop_
_entity.id
_entity.type
_entity.pdbx_description
1 polymer ?
#
loop_
_entity_poly.entity_id
_entity_poly.type
_entity_poly.pdbx_seq_one_letter_code
_entity_poly.pdbx_strand_id
1 'polypeptide(L)'
;MSGFKKGFLWGGAVAAHQLEGGWNEGGKGISIADVMTAGAHGVPREVTEGVIDGLNYPNHEAIDFYHRYKTDIQLFAEMGFKCFRTSIAWTRIFPQGDEQEPNEEGLQFYDDLFDECLKQGMEPVVTLSHFEMPYHLVTKYGGWRNRKLIDFFIRFASTVFTHYKEKVKYWMTFNEINNQVNFSESLCPFTNSGILYSPEEDINEREQIMYQAVHYELVASALAVQTGKSINPEFNIGCMIAMCPIYPLTCAPNDMMMATKAMHRRYWFTDVHARGYYPQHMLNYFARKGFNLDITPEDNAILASGCVDFIGFSYYMSFTTQFSPDNPQLDYVEPRDLVSNPYIDTSEWGWQIDPAGLRYSLNWFWDHFQLPLFIVENGFGAVDQRQADGTVNDHYRIDYFASHIREMKKAVVEDGVDLIGYTPWGCIDLVSAGTGEMKKRYGMIYVDKDNEGKGTLERIRKASFYWYRDLIANNGENI
;
A
#
# COMPACT_ATOMS: atom_id res chain seq x y z
N MET A 1 -17.39 9.45 23.49
CA MET A 1 -18.04 9.31 22.18
C MET A 1 -18.56 7.87 22.09
N SER A 2 -19.73 7.65 21.51
CA SER A 2 -20.33 6.31 21.46
C SER A 2 -19.98 5.52 20.18
N GLY A 3 -19.25 6.13 19.24
CA GLY A 3 -18.92 5.51 17.97
C GLY A 3 -17.95 6.35 17.12
N PHE A 4 -17.88 6.05 15.84
CA PHE A 4 -17.06 6.80 14.87
C PHE A 4 -17.57 8.23 14.70
N LYS A 5 -16.65 9.19 14.50
CA LYS A 5 -17.01 10.60 14.33
C LYS A 5 -17.92 10.83 13.11
N LYS A 6 -18.74 11.88 13.17
CA LYS A 6 -19.49 12.32 12.00
C LYS A 6 -18.51 12.72 10.88
N GLY A 7 -18.75 12.25 9.67
CA GLY A 7 -17.83 12.47 8.54
C GLY A 7 -16.66 11.49 8.48
N PHE A 8 -16.72 10.39 9.23
CA PHE A 8 -15.77 9.31 9.10
C PHE A 8 -15.70 8.79 7.66
N LEU A 9 -14.49 8.65 7.13
CA LEU A 9 -14.26 8.30 5.73
C LEU A 9 -14.36 6.79 5.50
N TRP A 10 -15.59 6.29 5.48
CA TRP A 10 -15.86 4.93 5.02
C TRP A 10 -15.68 4.83 3.51
N GLY A 11 -14.95 3.83 3.02
CA GLY A 11 -14.76 3.69 1.58
C GLY A 11 -14.17 2.34 1.19
N GLY A 12 -13.42 2.33 0.11
CA GLY A 12 -12.69 1.18 -0.38
C GLY A 12 -11.40 1.60 -1.06
N ALA A 13 -10.47 0.67 -1.18
CA ALA A 13 -9.12 0.91 -1.68
C ALA A 13 -8.75 -0.03 -2.82
N VAL A 14 -8.02 0.50 -3.79
CA VAL A 14 -7.42 -0.23 -4.91
C VAL A 14 -6.06 0.40 -5.28
N ALA A 15 -5.33 -0.22 -6.21
CA ALA A 15 -4.14 0.35 -6.85
C ALA A 15 -4.29 0.30 -8.37
N ALA A 16 -3.87 1.36 -9.05
CA ALA A 16 -4.04 1.54 -10.49
C ALA A 16 -3.61 0.30 -11.30
N HIS A 17 -2.39 -0.20 -11.09
CA HIS A 17 -1.86 -1.34 -11.85
C HIS A 17 -2.62 -2.66 -11.63
N GLN A 18 -3.35 -2.79 -10.52
CA GLN A 18 -4.05 -4.04 -10.19
C GLN A 18 -5.47 -4.10 -10.75
N LEU A 19 -6.05 -2.94 -11.17
CA LEU A 19 -7.42 -2.93 -11.69
C LEU A 19 -7.60 -2.21 -13.03
N GLU A 20 -6.78 -1.20 -13.37
CA GLU A 20 -7.07 -0.34 -14.52
C GLU A 20 -7.05 -1.09 -15.84
N GLY A 21 -5.98 -1.83 -16.13
CA GLY A 21 -5.75 -2.32 -17.50
C GLY A 21 -5.41 -1.16 -18.44
N GLY A 22 -5.70 -1.30 -19.74
CA GLY A 22 -5.36 -0.26 -20.72
C GLY A 22 -3.86 0.09 -20.69
N TRP A 23 -3.02 -0.94 -20.53
CA TRP A 23 -1.59 -0.78 -20.20
C TRP A 23 -0.78 -0.02 -21.26
N ASN A 24 -1.25 -0.01 -22.50
CA ASN A 24 -0.64 0.67 -23.66
C ASN A 24 -1.60 1.65 -24.35
N GLU A 25 -2.63 2.10 -23.64
CA GLU A 25 -3.64 3.04 -24.14
C GLU A 25 -3.47 4.44 -23.55
N GLY A 26 -3.97 5.47 -24.22
CA GLY A 26 -3.93 6.84 -23.77
C GLY A 26 -2.51 7.39 -23.59
N GLY A 27 -1.55 6.91 -24.39
CA GLY A 27 -0.15 7.34 -24.28
C GLY A 27 0.63 6.81 -23.08
N LYS A 28 0.06 5.85 -22.32
CA LYS A 28 0.73 5.22 -21.16
C LYS A 28 2.02 4.53 -21.58
N GLY A 29 3.10 4.76 -20.82
CA GLY A 29 4.35 4.04 -20.94
C GLY A 29 4.36 2.71 -20.16
N ILE A 30 5.42 1.92 -20.35
CA ILE A 30 5.61 0.65 -19.63
C ILE A 30 6.01 0.94 -18.19
N SER A 31 5.25 0.39 -17.24
CA SER A 31 5.58 0.39 -15.82
C SER A 31 6.29 -0.91 -15.41
N ILE A 32 6.87 -0.91 -14.19
CA ILE A 32 7.44 -2.14 -13.61
C ILE A 32 6.39 -3.25 -13.45
N ALA A 33 5.12 -2.91 -13.22
CA ALA A 33 4.04 -3.89 -13.14
C ALA A 33 3.75 -4.59 -14.50
N ASP A 34 4.00 -3.89 -15.59
CA ASP A 34 3.75 -4.38 -16.95
C ASP A 34 4.79 -5.42 -17.41
N VAL A 35 5.91 -5.56 -16.72
CA VAL A 35 6.98 -6.54 -17.00
C VAL A 35 7.02 -7.67 -15.97
N MET A 36 5.97 -7.81 -15.15
CA MET A 36 5.84 -8.88 -14.17
C MET A 36 4.82 -9.92 -14.64
N THR A 37 5.29 -11.14 -14.86
CA THR A 37 4.44 -12.26 -15.27
C THR A 37 3.49 -12.71 -14.16
N ALA A 38 2.47 -13.50 -14.51
CA ALA A 38 1.65 -14.18 -13.52
C ALA A 38 2.50 -15.20 -12.73
N GLY A 39 2.30 -15.24 -11.43
CA GLY A 39 2.72 -16.31 -10.54
C GLY A 39 1.52 -17.11 -10.04
N ALA A 40 1.66 -17.79 -8.93
CA ALA A 40 0.61 -18.50 -8.22
C ALA A 40 0.93 -18.64 -6.74
N HIS A 41 0.03 -19.19 -5.94
CA HIS A 41 0.36 -19.53 -4.55
C HIS A 41 1.57 -20.48 -4.49
N GLY A 42 2.65 -20.03 -3.85
CA GLY A 42 3.93 -20.75 -3.79
C GLY A 42 4.80 -20.68 -5.05
N VAL A 43 4.37 -19.94 -6.09
CA VAL A 43 5.14 -19.70 -7.31
C VAL A 43 5.34 -18.20 -7.49
N PRO A 44 6.57 -17.67 -7.39
CA PRO A 44 6.83 -16.24 -7.53
C PRO A 44 6.51 -15.72 -8.93
N ARG A 45 6.19 -14.45 -9.02
CA ARG A 45 6.15 -13.71 -10.30
C ARG A 45 7.57 -13.54 -10.81
N GLU A 46 7.73 -13.48 -12.12
CA GLU A 46 9.02 -13.22 -12.77
C GLU A 46 9.03 -11.81 -13.37
N VAL A 47 10.17 -11.14 -13.25
CA VAL A 47 10.43 -9.85 -13.91
C VAL A 47 11.15 -10.14 -15.22
N THR A 48 10.60 -9.66 -16.34
CA THR A 48 11.16 -9.87 -17.68
C THR A 48 11.88 -8.64 -18.21
N GLU A 49 12.81 -8.82 -19.15
CA GLU A 49 13.43 -7.70 -19.87
C GLU A 49 12.45 -7.12 -20.91
N GLY A 50 11.58 -6.20 -20.46
CA GLY A 50 10.50 -5.68 -21.26
C GLY A 50 9.35 -6.68 -21.39
N VAL A 51 8.37 -6.34 -22.23
CA VAL A 51 7.22 -7.21 -22.51
C VAL A 51 7.59 -8.24 -23.58
N ILE A 52 7.41 -9.51 -23.27
CA ILE A 52 7.73 -10.65 -24.14
C ILE A 52 6.43 -11.25 -24.65
N ASP A 53 6.30 -11.36 -25.96
CA ASP A 53 5.11 -11.96 -26.60
C ASP A 53 4.87 -13.40 -26.14
N GLY A 54 3.61 -13.71 -25.85
CA GLY A 54 3.16 -15.06 -25.46
C GLY A 54 3.25 -15.34 -23.95
N LEU A 55 3.83 -14.44 -23.14
CA LEU A 55 3.78 -14.55 -21.70
C LEU A 55 2.49 -13.91 -21.13
N ASN A 56 2.06 -14.41 -19.98
CA ASN A 56 0.90 -13.87 -19.28
C ASN A 56 1.31 -12.72 -18.34
N TYR A 57 0.86 -11.50 -18.66
CA TYR A 57 1.02 -10.30 -17.85
C TYR A 57 -0.36 -9.85 -17.32
N PRO A 58 -0.77 -10.30 -16.14
CA PRO A 58 -2.14 -10.11 -15.67
C PRO A 58 -2.54 -8.65 -15.49
N ASN A 59 -1.57 -7.76 -15.26
CA ASN A 59 -1.81 -6.33 -15.10
C ASN A 59 -2.13 -5.61 -16.41
N HIS A 60 -1.87 -6.19 -17.59
CA HIS A 60 -2.13 -5.54 -18.86
C HIS A 60 -3.62 -5.26 -19.11
N GLU A 61 -4.48 -6.21 -18.82
CA GLU A 61 -5.93 -6.03 -18.86
C GLU A 61 -6.50 -5.76 -17.46
N ALA A 62 -5.90 -6.36 -16.42
CA ALA A 62 -6.42 -6.35 -15.06
C ALA A 62 -7.92 -6.66 -15.02
N ILE A 63 -8.77 -5.75 -14.58
CA ILE A 63 -10.23 -5.90 -14.64
C ILE A 63 -10.90 -4.88 -15.57
N ASP A 64 -10.10 -4.26 -16.44
CA ASP A 64 -10.57 -3.29 -17.43
C ASP A 64 -11.28 -2.07 -16.82
N PHE A 65 -10.82 -1.63 -15.66
CA PHE A 65 -11.38 -0.45 -14.99
C PHE A 65 -11.17 0.82 -15.82
N TYR A 66 -10.13 0.91 -16.60
CA TYR A 66 -9.85 2.03 -17.49
C TYR A 66 -11.04 2.39 -18.37
N HIS A 67 -11.75 1.39 -18.90
CA HIS A 67 -12.96 1.59 -19.70
C HIS A 67 -14.26 1.54 -18.89
N ARG A 68 -14.25 0.90 -17.70
CA ARG A 68 -15.45 0.57 -16.91
C ARG A 68 -15.60 1.40 -15.63
N TYR A 69 -14.69 2.34 -15.35
CA TYR A 69 -14.64 3.08 -14.09
C TYR A 69 -15.96 3.74 -13.70
N LYS A 70 -16.74 4.26 -14.65
CA LYS A 70 -18.05 4.89 -14.36
C LYS A 70 -19.02 3.90 -13.73
N THR A 71 -19.09 2.69 -14.26
CA THR A 71 -19.94 1.61 -13.73
C THR A 71 -19.45 1.16 -12.37
N ASP A 72 -18.13 0.96 -12.22
CA ASP A 72 -17.55 0.52 -10.96
C ASP A 72 -17.73 1.56 -9.85
N ILE A 73 -17.52 2.85 -10.14
CA ILE A 73 -17.77 3.95 -9.19
C ILE A 73 -19.24 4.06 -8.80
N GLN A 74 -20.19 3.80 -9.72
CA GLN A 74 -21.60 3.72 -9.38
C GLN A 74 -21.90 2.59 -8.38
N LEU A 75 -21.24 1.44 -8.51
CA LEU A 75 -21.35 0.34 -7.53
C LEU A 75 -20.76 0.73 -6.17
N PHE A 76 -19.67 1.48 -6.13
CA PHE A 76 -19.10 2.01 -4.89
C PHE A 76 -20.03 3.02 -4.23
N ALA A 77 -20.67 3.88 -5.01
CA ALA A 77 -21.68 4.82 -4.52
C ALA A 77 -22.92 4.09 -3.98
N GLU A 78 -23.37 3.02 -4.63
CA GLU A 78 -24.46 2.17 -4.13
C GLU A 78 -24.10 1.52 -2.79
N MET A 79 -22.82 1.15 -2.60
CA MET A 79 -22.28 0.63 -1.33
C MET A 79 -22.18 1.72 -0.25
N GLY A 80 -22.40 2.99 -0.62
CA GLY A 80 -22.43 4.12 0.31
C GLY A 80 -21.08 4.73 0.62
N PHE A 81 -20.04 4.48 -0.17
CA PHE A 81 -18.71 5.02 0.04
C PHE A 81 -18.70 6.53 0.22
N LYS A 82 -17.93 7.02 1.17
CA LYS A 82 -17.65 8.44 1.42
C LYS A 82 -16.30 8.85 0.84
N CYS A 83 -15.41 7.88 0.61
CA CYS A 83 -14.15 8.09 -0.09
C CYS A 83 -13.80 6.87 -0.95
N PHE A 84 -12.97 7.10 -1.96
CA PHE A 84 -12.40 6.04 -2.78
C PHE A 84 -10.89 6.24 -2.87
N ARG A 85 -10.12 5.26 -2.37
CA ARG A 85 -8.67 5.29 -2.47
C ARG A 85 -8.18 4.56 -3.71
N THR A 86 -7.37 5.25 -4.51
CA THR A 86 -6.66 4.68 -5.64
C THR A 86 -5.26 5.29 -5.76
N SER A 87 -4.48 4.86 -6.74
CA SER A 87 -3.20 5.48 -7.10
C SER A 87 -3.28 6.10 -8.49
N ILE A 88 -2.33 6.99 -8.79
CA ILE A 88 -2.11 7.49 -10.15
C ILE A 88 -0.94 6.72 -10.75
N ALA A 89 -1.17 6.08 -11.90
CA ALA A 89 -0.09 5.45 -12.66
C ALA A 89 0.88 6.52 -13.16
N TRP A 90 2.09 6.56 -12.63
CA TRP A 90 3.12 7.53 -13.04
C TRP A 90 3.32 7.50 -14.55
N THR A 91 3.32 6.33 -15.16
CA THR A 91 3.48 6.14 -16.60
C THR A 91 2.31 6.63 -17.46
N ARG A 92 1.15 6.92 -16.90
CA ARG A 92 0.09 7.65 -17.62
C ARG A 92 0.37 9.13 -17.72
N ILE A 93 1.06 9.68 -16.72
CA ILE A 93 1.36 11.13 -16.65
C ILE A 93 2.71 11.44 -17.29
N PHE A 94 3.73 10.64 -17.02
CA PHE A 94 5.05 10.71 -17.63
C PHE A 94 5.45 9.30 -18.10
N PRO A 95 5.21 8.96 -19.37
CA PRO A 95 5.37 7.58 -19.90
C PRO A 95 6.76 6.97 -19.68
N GLN A 96 7.83 7.77 -19.76
CA GLN A 96 9.20 7.35 -19.47
C GLN A 96 9.64 7.76 -18.05
N GLY A 97 9.00 8.75 -17.43
CA GLY A 97 9.30 9.27 -16.11
C GLY A 97 10.28 10.43 -16.11
N ASP A 98 11.08 10.62 -17.14
CA ASP A 98 12.12 11.67 -17.25
C ASP A 98 11.78 12.80 -18.25
N GLU A 99 10.58 12.78 -18.83
CA GLU A 99 10.10 13.85 -19.71
C GLU A 99 9.92 15.18 -18.96
N GLN A 100 9.95 16.28 -19.73
CA GLN A 100 9.68 17.61 -19.19
C GLN A 100 8.18 17.94 -19.13
N GLU A 101 7.41 17.46 -20.10
CA GLU A 101 5.99 17.74 -20.24
C GLU A 101 5.16 16.48 -19.96
N PRO A 102 4.02 16.63 -19.28
CA PRO A 102 3.13 15.50 -19.01
C PRO A 102 2.35 15.05 -20.23
N ASN A 103 1.84 13.82 -20.18
CA ASN A 103 0.89 13.29 -21.15
C ASN A 103 -0.53 13.76 -20.80
N GLU A 104 -1.10 14.59 -21.68
CA GLU A 104 -2.43 15.18 -21.49
C GLU A 104 -3.57 14.12 -21.43
N GLU A 105 -3.48 13.04 -22.21
CA GLU A 105 -4.48 11.99 -22.18
C GLU A 105 -4.53 11.28 -20.82
N GLY A 106 -3.36 11.09 -20.21
CA GLY A 106 -3.26 10.52 -18.85
C GLY A 106 -3.84 11.45 -17.79
N LEU A 107 -3.56 12.75 -17.89
CA LEU A 107 -4.17 13.76 -17.00
C LEU A 107 -5.70 13.77 -17.14
N GLN A 108 -6.21 13.73 -18.37
CA GLN A 108 -7.65 13.73 -18.63
C GLN A 108 -8.35 12.48 -18.09
N PHE A 109 -7.74 11.31 -18.17
CA PHE A 109 -8.31 10.08 -17.60
C PHE A 109 -8.58 10.23 -16.09
N TYR A 110 -7.61 10.74 -15.33
CA TYR A 110 -7.83 10.96 -13.89
C TYR A 110 -8.71 12.15 -13.58
N ASP A 111 -8.80 13.18 -14.44
CA ASP A 111 -9.81 14.21 -14.33
C ASP A 111 -11.22 13.62 -14.37
N ASP A 112 -11.48 12.78 -15.38
CA ASP A 112 -12.78 12.14 -15.57
C ASP A 112 -13.12 11.19 -14.41
N LEU A 113 -12.11 10.45 -13.92
CA LEU A 113 -12.24 9.53 -12.78
C LEU A 113 -12.60 10.28 -11.49
N PHE A 114 -11.86 11.34 -11.17
CA PHE A 114 -12.12 12.12 -9.95
C PHE A 114 -13.43 12.91 -10.04
N ASP A 115 -13.79 13.42 -11.20
CA ASP A 115 -15.08 14.06 -11.41
C ASP A 115 -16.25 13.10 -11.19
N GLU A 116 -16.13 11.85 -11.65
CA GLU A 116 -17.15 10.82 -11.37
C GLU A 116 -17.24 10.49 -9.88
N CYS A 117 -16.09 10.38 -9.17
CA CYS A 117 -16.08 10.21 -7.71
C CYS A 117 -16.82 11.35 -6.99
N LEU A 118 -16.47 12.59 -7.31
CA LEU A 118 -17.07 13.78 -6.68
C LEU A 118 -18.56 13.90 -7.00
N LYS A 119 -18.96 13.62 -8.24
CA LYS A 119 -20.37 13.58 -8.66
C LYS A 119 -21.18 12.58 -7.85
N GLN A 120 -20.58 11.45 -7.46
CA GLN A 120 -21.21 10.44 -6.61
C GLN A 120 -21.05 10.73 -5.10
N GLY A 121 -20.46 11.86 -4.73
CA GLY A 121 -20.28 12.27 -3.33
C GLY A 121 -19.17 11.55 -2.59
N MET A 122 -18.18 11.04 -3.32
CA MET A 122 -17.00 10.36 -2.76
C MET A 122 -15.76 11.26 -2.87
N GLU A 123 -15.03 11.43 -1.76
CA GLU A 123 -13.72 12.07 -1.74
C GLU A 123 -12.67 11.13 -2.36
N PRO A 124 -11.92 11.55 -3.40
CA PRO A 124 -10.75 10.82 -3.85
C PRO A 124 -9.64 10.84 -2.79
N VAL A 125 -9.03 9.69 -2.54
CA VAL A 125 -7.82 9.53 -1.71
C VAL A 125 -6.75 8.92 -2.59
N VAL A 126 -5.66 9.63 -2.82
CA VAL A 126 -4.71 9.28 -3.88
C VAL A 126 -3.33 8.95 -3.33
N THR A 127 -2.82 7.79 -3.73
CA THR A 127 -1.42 7.41 -3.51
C THR A 127 -0.59 7.78 -4.74
N LEU A 128 0.50 8.54 -4.57
CA LEU A 128 1.35 8.97 -5.67
C LEU A 128 2.14 7.81 -6.27
N SER A 129 2.76 6.98 -5.43
CA SER A 129 3.54 5.82 -5.88
C SER A 129 3.03 4.54 -5.23
N HIS A 130 2.47 3.63 -6.03
CA HIS A 130 1.95 2.35 -5.57
C HIS A 130 2.45 1.21 -6.46
N PHE A 131 3.75 0.86 -6.30
CA PHE A 131 4.41 -0.25 -7.01
C PHE A 131 4.35 -0.16 -8.54
N GLU A 132 4.39 1.05 -9.08
CA GLU A 132 4.10 1.31 -10.49
C GLU A 132 4.96 2.44 -11.08
N MET A 133 6.27 2.41 -10.83
CA MET A 133 7.17 3.38 -11.45
C MET A 133 7.43 3.05 -12.92
N PRO A 134 7.85 4.06 -13.74
CA PRO A 134 8.24 3.82 -15.12
C PRO A 134 9.43 2.85 -15.26
N TYR A 135 9.25 1.80 -16.06
CA TYR A 135 10.31 0.80 -16.30
C TYR A 135 11.56 1.42 -16.94
N HIS A 136 11.40 2.48 -17.73
CA HIS A 136 12.51 3.24 -18.27
C HIS A 136 13.44 3.80 -17.17
N LEU A 137 12.89 4.23 -16.03
CA LEU A 137 13.72 4.70 -14.92
C LEU A 137 14.53 3.58 -14.28
N VAL A 138 14.04 2.33 -14.34
CA VAL A 138 14.79 1.14 -13.91
C VAL A 138 15.95 0.88 -14.85
N THR A 139 15.70 0.78 -16.14
CA THR A 139 16.70 0.39 -17.14
C THR A 139 17.77 1.46 -17.38
N LYS A 140 17.38 2.74 -17.35
CA LYS A 140 18.29 3.85 -17.63
C LYS A 140 19.03 4.39 -16.40
N TYR A 141 18.38 4.39 -15.23
CA TYR A 141 18.90 5.01 -14.02
C TYR A 141 19.15 4.02 -12.86
N GLY A 142 18.72 2.77 -12.99
CA GLY A 142 18.80 1.77 -11.91
C GLY A 142 17.76 1.96 -10.81
N GLY A 143 16.62 2.55 -11.14
CA GLY A 143 15.57 2.85 -10.18
C GLY A 143 16.02 3.83 -9.10
N TRP A 144 15.52 3.67 -7.88
CA TRP A 144 15.84 4.53 -6.75
C TRP A 144 17.28 4.39 -6.20
N ARG A 145 18.14 3.60 -6.85
CA ARG A 145 19.61 3.69 -6.64
C ARG A 145 20.14 5.07 -7.01
N ASN A 146 19.45 5.80 -7.89
CA ASN A 146 19.90 7.04 -8.47
C ASN A 146 19.13 8.24 -7.86
N ARG A 147 19.88 9.17 -7.27
CA ARG A 147 19.34 10.39 -6.65
C ARG A 147 18.49 11.24 -7.60
N LYS A 148 18.71 11.17 -8.92
CA LYS A 148 17.90 11.89 -9.92
C LYS A 148 16.42 11.55 -9.89
N LEU A 149 16.06 10.39 -9.36
CA LEU A 149 14.66 10.01 -9.24
C LEU A 149 13.88 10.95 -8.32
N ILE A 150 14.54 11.61 -7.37
CA ILE A 150 13.94 12.67 -6.55
C ILE A 150 13.34 13.76 -7.44
N ASP A 151 14.11 14.28 -8.39
CA ASP A 151 13.67 15.34 -9.29
C ASP A 151 12.52 14.87 -10.20
N PHE A 152 12.62 13.67 -10.73
CA PHE A 152 11.56 13.09 -11.58
C PHE A 152 10.27 12.87 -10.81
N PHE A 153 10.37 12.36 -9.59
CA PHE A 153 9.20 12.14 -8.73
C PHE A 153 8.56 13.48 -8.33
N ILE A 154 9.34 14.49 -7.99
CA ILE A 154 8.80 15.81 -7.62
C ILE A 154 8.13 16.49 -8.81
N ARG A 155 8.65 16.33 -10.03
CA ARG A 155 7.97 16.80 -11.24
C ARG A 155 6.61 16.14 -11.40
N PHE A 156 6.55 14.81 -11.24
CA PHE A 156 5.30 14.07 -11.27
C PHE A 156 4.33 14.54 -10.17
N ALA A 157 4.79 14.59 -8.92
CA ALA A 157 3.98 15.00 -7.78
C ALA A 157 3.46 16.45 -7.95
N SER A 158 4.31 17.38 -8.31
CA SER A 158 3.94 18.78 -8.56
C SER A 158 2.89 18.92 -9.67
N THR A 159 3.04 18.16 -10.75
CA THR A 159 2.09 18.14 -11.86
C THR A 159 0.71 17.71 -11.41
N VAL A 160 0.61 16.57 -10.75
CA VAL A 160 -0.70 16.03 -10.31
C VAL A 160 -1.31 16.85 -9.16
N PHE A 161 -0.51 17.36 -8.23
CA PHE A 161 -0.98 18.29 -7.20
C PHE A 161 -1.59 19.55 -7.79
N THR A 162 -0.91 20.15 -8.78
CA THR A 162 -1.39 21.37 -9.44
C THR A 162 -2.65 21.12 -10.25
N HIS A 163 -2.65 20.01 -11.01
CA HIS A 163 -3.75 19.70 -11.92
C HIS A 163 -5.04 19.33 -11.17
N TYR A 164 -4.92 18.54 -10.07
CA TYR A 164 -6.09 18.05 -9.32
C TYR A 164 -6.33 18.80 -8.00
N LYS A 165 -5.76 19.98 -7.80
CA LYS A 165 -5.82 20.73 -6.52
C LYS A 165 -7.24 21.04 -6.01
N GLU A 166 -8.21 21.13 -6.92
CA GLU A 166 -9.60 21.39 -6.57
C GLU A 166 -10.43 20.10 -6.40
N LYS A 167 -9.85 18.93 -6.73
CA LYS A 167 -10.56 17.64 -6.76
C LYS A 167 -10.10 16.67 -5.68
N VAL A 168 -8.83 16.70 -5.32
CA VAL A 168 -8.21 15.75 -4.39
C VAL A 168 -7.64 16.50 -3.19
N LYS A 169 -8.06 16.10 -1.99
CA LYS A 169 -7.59 16.68 -0.72
C LYS A 169 -6.67 15.76 0.07
N TYR A 170 -6.84 14.45 -0.08
CA TYR A 170 -6.10 13.44 0.66
C TYR A 170 -5.10 12.74 -0.25
N TRP A 171 -3.83 12.83 0.13
CA TRP A 171 -2.71 12.27 -0.62
C TRP A 171 -1.84 11.40 0.25
N MET A 172 -1.21 10.39 -0.33
CA MET A 172 -0.13 9.61 0.28
C MET A 172 1.03 9.51 -0.70
N THR A 173 2.25 9.48 -0.20
CA THR A 173 3.45 9.55 -1.05
C THR A 173 3.83 8.18 -1.62
N PHE A 174 4.31 7.26 -0.79
CA PHE A 174 4.75 5.93 -1.21
C PHE A 174 3.98 4.86 -0.47
N ASN A 175 3.42 3.90 -1.23
CA ASN A 175 2.69 2.78 -0.64
C ASN A 175 3.65 1.79 0.02
N GLU A 176 3.37 1.44 1.27
CA GLU A 176 4.08 0.39 2.02
C GLU A 176 5.61 0.44 1.90
N ILE A 177 6.18 1.64 1.98
CA ILE A 177 7.62 1.89 1.82
C ILE A 177 8.48 0.99 2.70
N ASN A 178 7.99 0.59 3.86
CA ASN A 178 8.68 -0.26 4.82
C ASN A 178 8.73 -1.75 4.44
N ASN A 179 8.03 -2.19 3.39
CA ASN A 179 8.19 -3.55 2.85
C ASN A 179 9.59 -3.78 2.27
N GLN A 180 10.34 -2.72 1.98
CA GLN A 180 11.74 -2.81 1.54
C GLN A 180 12.68 -3.45 2.56
N VAL A 181 12.27 -3.60 3.84
CA VAL A 181 13.05 -4.40 4.81
C VAL A 181 13.23 -5.85 4.36
N ASN A 182 12.39 -6.34 3.46
CA ASN A 182 12.53 -7.66 2.82
C ASN A 182 13.52 -7.62 1.64
N PHE A 183 14.64 -6.94 1.80
CA PHE A 183 15.64 -6.70 0.76
C PHE A 183 16.35 -7.97 0.24
N SER A 184 16.27 -9.07 0.98
CA SER A 184 16.80 -10.38 0.53
C SER A 184 15.96 -11.00 -0.59
N GLU A 185 14.68 -10.61 -0.69
CA GLU A 185 13.78 -11.03 -1.75
C GLU A 185 13.86 -10.05 -2.93
N SER A 186 13.98 -10.53 -4.16
CA SER A 186 14.13 -9.67 -5.33
C SER A 186 12.85 -8.88 -5.66
N LEU A 187 11.69 -9.41 -5.31
CA LEU A 187 10.40 -8.80 -5.68
C LEU A 187 10.12 -7.50 -4.92
N CYS A 188 10.33 -7.47 -3.60
CA CYS A 188 10.04 -6.27 -2.79
C CYS A 188 10.88 -5.05 -3.20
N PRO A 189 12.22 -5.14 -3.37
CA PRO A 189 13.03 -4.03 -3.87
C PRO A 189 12.65 -3.59 -5.28
N PHE A 190 12.23 -4.51 -6.14
CA PHE A 190 11.78 -4.18 -7.49
C PHE A 190 10.45 -3.42 -7.47
N THR A 191 9.46 -3.93 -6.77
CA THR A 191 8.12 -3.31 -6.72
C THR A 191 8.11 -1.95 -6.02
N ASN A 192 8.88 -1.80 -4.94
CA ASN A 192 8.95 -0.53 -4.21
C ASN A 192 9.88 0.49 -4.89
N SER A 193 11.06 0.07 -5.34
CA SER A 193 12.12 0.99 -5.72
C SER A 193 12.72 0.76 -7.12
N GLY A 194 12.18 -0.18 -7.89
CA GLY A 194 12.69 -0.50 -9.22
C GLY A 194 14.13 -1.03 -9.20
N ILE A 195 14.52 -1.73 -8.12
CA ILE A 195 15.87 -2.23 -7.96
C ILE A 195 15.95 -3.68 -8.47
N LEU A 196 16.84 -3.90 -9.43
CA LEU A 196 17.28 -5.22 -9.85
C LEU A 196 18.68 -5.44 -9.27
N TYR A 197 18.83 -6.48 -8.45
CA TYR A 197 20.15 -6.83 -7.91
C TYR A 197 21.00 -7.56 -8.94
N SER A 198 22.31 -7.24 -8.94
CA SER A 198 23.31 -8.06 -9.63
C SER A 198 23.55 -9.37 -8.87
N PRO A 199 23.80 -10.49 -9.58
CA PRO A 199 24.15 -11.76 -8.93
C PRO A 199 25.41 -11.69 -8.03
N GLU A 200 26.31 -10.74 -8.27
CA GLU A 200 27.53 -10.52 -7.51
C GLU A 200 27.29 -9.76 -6.20
N GLU A 201 26.18 -9.04 -6.07
CA GLU A 201 25.86 -8.26 -4.87
C GLU A 201 25.49 -9.18 -3.71
N ASP A 202 26.29 -9.15 -2.65
CA ASP A 202 26.04 -9.94 -1.45
C ASP A 202 24.90 -9.33 -0.60
N ILE A 203 24.52 -10.04 0.45
CA ILE A 203 23.37 -9.63 1.29
C ILE A 203 23.59 -8.29 2.00
N ASN A 204 24.83 -7.95 2.38
CA ASN A 204 25.14 -6.67 3.03
C ASN A 204 25.10 -5.51 2.01
N GLU A 205 25.59 -5.76 0.80
CA GLU A 205 25.52 -4.81 -0.31
C GLU A 205 24.06 -4.52 -0.68
N ARG A 206 23.22 -5.56 -0.80
CA ARG A 206 21.77 -5.42 -1.04
C ARG A 206 21.08 -4.64 0.05
N GLU A 207 21.43 -4.88 1.31
CA GLU A 207 20.89 -4.12 2.44
C GLU A 207 21.27 -2.64 2.36
N GLN A 208 22.54 -2.32 2.07
CA GLN A 208 22.99 -0.93 1.92
C GLN A 208 22.29 -0.24 0.73
N ILE A 209 22.15 -0.93 -0.40
CA ILE A 209 21.42 -0.43 -1.58
C ILE A 209 19.97 -0.11 -1.22
N MET A 210 19.30 -0.99 -0.47
CA MET A 210 17.94 -0.75 -0.02
C MET A 210 17.84 0.52 0.84
N TYR A 211 18.71 0.67 1.84
CA TYR A 211 18.67 1.86 2.71
C TYR A 211 18.98 3.15 1.94
N GLN A 212 19.87 3.10 0.96
CA GLN A 212 20.14 4.26 0.11
C GLN A 212 18.92 4.64 -0.74
N ALA A 213 18.27 3.66 -1.35
CA ALA A 213 17.05 3.89 -2.14
C ALA A 213 15.92 4.45 -1.27
N VAL A 214 15.71 3.86 -0.10
CA VAL A 214 14.73 4.34 0.87
C VAL A 214 15.03 5.78 1.31
N HIS A 215 16.30 6.12 1.51
CA HIS A 215 16.67 7.51 1.86
C HIS A 215 16.21 8.50 0.78
N TYR A 216 16.46 8.19 -0.49
CA TYR A 216 16.03 9.05 -1.59
C TYR A 216 14.50 9.14 -1.70
N GLU A 217 13.78 8.05 -1.47
CA GLU A 217 12.31 8.04 -1.42
C GLU A 217 11.77 8.85 -0.24
N LEU A 218 12.39 8.79 0.94
CA LEU A 218 12.01 9.60 2.10
C LEU A 218 12.24 11.09 1.85
N VAL A 219 13.35 11.46 1.22
CA VAL A 219 13.62 12.85 0.80
C VAL A 219 12.60 13.30 -0.23
N ALA A 220 12.29 12.47 -1.23
CA ALA A 220 11.26 12.75 -2.23
C ALA A 220 9.86 12.91 -1.59
N SER A 221 9.54 12.07 -0.60
CA SER A 221 8.29 12.18 0.16
C SER A 221 8.20 13.51 0.91
N ALA A 222 9.25 13.92 1.61
CA ALA A 222 9.28 15.17 2.35
C ALA A 222 9.16 16.39 1.41
N LEU A 223 9.86 16.37 0.26
CA LEU A 223 9.73 17.39 -0.78
C LEU A 223 8.31 17.41 -1.37
N ALA A 224 7.68 16.27 -1.56
CA ALA A 224 6.30 16.20 -2.05
C ALA A 224 5.33 16.83 -1.04
N VAL A 225 5.52 16.61 0.27
CA VAL A 225 4.73 17.27 1.31
C VAL A 225 4.88 18.79 1.23
N GLN A 226 6.12 19.31 1.16
CA GLN A 226 6.39 20.73 1.05
C GLN A 226 5.77 21.33 -0.23
N THR A 227 5.96 20.67 -1.37
CA THR A 227 5.42 21.08 -2.67
C THR A 227 3.89 21.10 -2.63
N GLY A 228 3.26 20.05 -2.14
CA GLY A 228 1.82 19.96 -2.04
C GLY A 228 1.23 21.08 -1.16
N LYS A 229 1.83 21.32 0.01
CA LYS A 229 1.41 22.40 0.92
C LYS A 229 1.61 23.80 0.31
N SER A 230 2.62 23.98 -0.52
CA SER A 230 2.83 25.26 -1.23
C SER A 230 1.78 25.51 -2.32
N ILE A 231 1.30 24.43 -2.96
CA ILE A 231 0.26 24.49 -4.01
C ILE A 231 -1.13 24.68 -3.38
N ASN A 232 -1.43 23.90 -2.34
CA ASN A 232 -2.68 24.01 -1.61
C ASN A 232 -2.46 23.68 -0.11
N PRO A 233 -2.47 24.67 0.78
CA PRO A 233 -2.29 24.45 2.22
C PRO A 233 -3.32 23.53 2.87
N GLU A 234 -4.49 23.36 2.25
CA GLU A 234 -5.57 22.48 2.75
C GLU A 234 -5.36 21.00 2.40
N PHE A 235 -4.34 20.65 1.64
CA PHE A 235 -4.03 19.24 1.39
C PHE A 235 -3.69 18.51 2.69
N ASN A 236 -4.20 17.30 2.82
CA ASN A 236 -3.79 16.36 3.84
C ASN A 236 -2.88 15.32 3.18
N ILE A 237 -1.59 15.36 3.50
CA ILE A 237 -0.58 14.50 2.87
C ILE A 237 -0.01 13.57 3.93
N GLY A 238 -0.25 12.28 3.77
CA GLY A 238 0.20 11.22 4.67
C GLY A 238 1.32 10.36 4.09
N CYS A 239 1.92 9.58 4.97
CA CYS A 239 2.69 8.39 4.58
C CYS A 239 1.80 7.17 4.51
N MET A 240 2.32 6.06 3.97
CA MET A 240 1.61 4.79 3.95
C MET A 240 2.55 3.64 4.36
N ILE A 241 2.21 2.99 5.47
CA ILE A 241 3.04 2.00 6.17
C ILE A 241 2.33 0.64 6.18
N ALA A 242 3.05 -0.44 5.84
CA ALA A 242 2.55 -1.80 6.03
C ALA A 242 2.67 -2.19 7.51
N MET A 243 1.55 -2.27 8.20
CA MET A 243 1.53 -2.60 9.63
C MET A 243 1.22 -4.07 9.88
N CYS A 244 2.24 -4.77 10.34
CA CYS A 244 2.14 -6.13 10.88
C CYS A 244 2.79 -6.08 12.25
N PRO A 245 2.06 -5.97 13.36
CA PRO A 245 2.65 -5.96 14.69
C PRO A 245 3.38 -7.28 14.94
N ILE A 246 4.52 -7.21 15.62
CA ILE A 246 5.38 -8.37 15.85
C ILE A 246 5.36 -8.69 17.33
N TYR A 247 4.77 -9.83 17.68
CA TYR A 247 4.65 -10.29 19.06
C TYR A 247 5.85 -11.13 19.48
N PRO A 248 6.27 -11.09 20.74
CA PRO A 248 7.14 -12.11 21.31
C PRO A 248 6.36 -13.43 21.47
N LEU A 249 6.98 -14.57 21.15
CA LEU A 249 6.35 -15.89 21.37
C LEU A 249 6.07 -16.16 22.85
N THR A 250 6.98 -15.69 23.72
CA THR A 250 6.85 -15.83 25.17
C THR A 250 7.13 -14.51 25.89
N CYS A 251 6.82 -14.46 27.20
CA CYS A 251 7.17 -13.33 28.05
C CYS A 251 8.64 -13.33 28.51
N ALA A 252 9.49 -14.19 27.97
CA ALA A 252 10.93 -14.17 28.25
C ALA A 252 11.53 -12.82 27.85
N PRO A 253 12.39 -12.19 28.69
CA PRO A 253 12.98 -10.88 28.36
C PRO A 253 13.67 -10.81 27.02
N ASN A 254 14.33 -11.87 26.59
CA ASN A 254 14.99 -11.93 25.28
C ASN A 254 13.98 -11.98 24.13
N ASP A 255 12.85 -12.66 24.26
CA ASP A 255 11.77 -12.65 23.26
C ASP A 255 11.16 -11.24 23.14
N MET A 256 10.96 -10.55 24.29
CA MET A 256 10.49 -9.16 24.32
C MET A 256 11.45 -8.22 23.60
N MET A 257 12.75 -8.35 23.86
CA MET A 257 13.77 -7.52 23.19
C MET A 257 13.86 -7.85 21.69
N MET A 258 13.67 -9.11 21.31
CA MET A 258 13.59 -9.54 19.93
C MET A 258 12.45 -8.85 19.19
N ALA A 259 11.25 -8.93 19.72
CA ALA A 259 10.07 -8.28 19.15
C ALA A 259 10.26 -6.75 19.07
N THR A 260 10.84 -6.13 20.11
CA THR A 260 11.15 -4.69 20.11
C THR A 260 12.10 -4.32 18.96
N LYS A 261 13.19 -5.07 18.76
CA LYS A 261 14.12 -4.82 17.66
C LYS A 261 13.48 -5.02 16.29
N ALA A 262 12.64 -6.05 16.15
CA ALA A 262 11.90 -6.31 14.92
C ALA A 262 10.94 -5.14 14.59
N MET A 263 10.24 -4.61 15.59
CA MET A 263 9.41 -3.40 15.44
C MET A 263 10.25 -2.18 15.05
N HIS A 264 11.39 -1.94 15.68
CA HIS A 264 12.30 -0.86 15.28
C HIS A 264 12.72 -0.97 13.81
N ARG A 265 13.13 -2.14 13.36
CA ARG A 265 13.58 -2.40 11.99
C ARG A 265 12.48 -2.16 10.96
N ARG A 266 11.25 -2.48 11.31
CA ARG A 266 10.13 -2.38 10.38
C ARG A 266 9.48 -1.00 10.35
N TYR A 267 9.52 -0.22 11.45
CA TYR A 267 8.72 1.01 11.59
C TYR A 267 9.48 2.31 11.75
N TRP A 268 10.82 2.31 11.72
CA TRP A 268 11.62 3.53 11.73
C TRP A 268 11.32 4.48 10.58
N PHE A 269 10.79 3.99 9.46
CA PHE A 269 10.28 4.78 8.34
C PHE A 269 9.24 5.80 8.81
N THR A 270 8.37 5.38 9.73
CA THR A 270 7.33 6.26 10.28
C THR A 270 7.94 7.39 11.10
N ASP A 271 9.04 7.14 11.83
CA ASP A 271 9.76 8.21 12.55
C ASP A 271 10.24 9.30 11.58
N VAL A 272 10.80 8.92 10.46
CA VAL A 272 11.28 9.88 9.46
C VAL A 272 10.11 10.64 8.83
N HIS A 273 9.04 9.98 8.47
CA HIS A 273 7.85 10.63 7.90
C HIS A 273 7.15 11.58 8.89
N ALA A 274 7.00 11.16 10.16
CA ALA A 274 6.21 11.88 11.15
C ALA A 274 7.02 12.89 11.97
N ARG A 275 8.32 12.64 12.20
CA ARG A 275 9.20 13.45 13.04
C ARG A 275 10.29 14.17 12.27
N GLY A 276 10.57 13.77 11.02
CA GLY A 276 11.53 14.42 10.15
C GLY A 276 12.99 14.10 10.44
N TYR A 277 13.28 13.01 11.16
CA TYR A 277 14.65 12.60 11.45
C TYR A 277 14.77 11.08 11.64
N TYR A 278 15.97 10.57 11.40
CA TYR A 278 16.30 9.17 11.67
C TYR A 278 16.37 8.90 13.18
N PRO A 279 15.68 7.87 13.69
CA PRO A 279 15.82 7.50 15.10
C PRO A 279 17.23 6.99 15.38
N GLN A 280 17.74 7.27 16.58
CA GLN A 280 19.13 6.99 16.95
C GLN A 280 19.50 5.50 16.81
N HIS A 281 18.55 4.60 17.06
CA HIS A 281 18.80 3.16 16.90
C HIS A 281 19.15 2.77 15.44
N MET A 282 18.60 3.48 14.45
CA MET A 282 18.94 3.24 13.03
C MET A 282 20.30 3.84 12.67
N LEU A 283 20.62 5.04 13.14
CA LEU A 283 21.95 5.61 12.93
C LEU A 283 23.04 4.72 13.54
N ASN A 284 22.80 4.20 14.74
CA ASN A 284 23.69 3.24 15.39
C ASN A 284 23.81 1.93 14.60
N TYR A 285 22.69 1.47 14.00
CA TYR A 285 22.70 0.28 13.15
C TYR A 285 23.54 0.50 11.89
N PHE A 286 23.35 1.59 11.16
CA PHE A 286 24.16 1.92 9.98
C PHE A 286 25.65 1.99 10.32
N ALA A 287 26.00 2.60 11.46
CA ALA A 287 27.39 2.69 11.92
C ALA A 287 27.99 1.29 12.20
N ARG A 288 27.24 0.41 12.89
CA ARG A 288 27.70 -0.96 13.18
C ARG A 288 27.92 -1.80 11.92
N LYS A 289 27.02 -1.62 10.92
CA LYS A 289 27.10 -2.31 9.62
C LYS A 289 28.16 -1.72 8.70
N GLY A 290 28.71 -0.55 9.04
CA GLY A 290 29.67 0.16 8.20
C GLY A 290 29.07 0.71 6.91
N PHE A 291 27.75 0.97 6.89
CA PHE A 291 27.06 1.52 5.73
C PHE A 291 27.46 2.99 5.50
N ASN A 292 27.87 3.28 4.28
CA ASN A 292 28.18 4.65 3.84
C ASN A 292 27.05 5.15 2.93
N LEU A 293 26.04 5.77 3.54
CA LEU A 293 24.88 6.30 2.85
C LEU A 293 25.10 7.78 2.46
N ASP A 294 24.67 8.14 1.26
CA ASP A 294 24.64 9.53 0.77
C ASP A 294 23.46 10.27 1.44
N ILE A 295 23.66 10.66 2.70
CA ILE A 295 22.74 11.47 3.51
C ILE A 295 23.41 12.83 3.74
N THR A 296 22.87 13.87 3.12
CA THR A 296 23.44 15.21 3.22
C THR A 296 22.79 16.02 4.34
N PRO A 297 23.45 17.09 4.88
CA PRO A 297 22.80 18.02 5.79
C PRO A 297 21.55 18.69 5.20
N GLU A 298 21.52 18.89 3.90
CA GLU A 298 20.37 19.41 3.16
C GLU A 298 19.19 18.44 3.17
N ASP A 299 19.46 17.14 2.99
CA ASP A 299 18.44 16.09 3.11
C ASP A 299 17.80 16.09 4.50
N ASN A 300 18.61 16.20 5.54
CA ASN A 300 18.10 16.26 6.91
C ASN A 300 17.21 17.50 7.15
N ALA A 301 17.54 18.65 6.56
CA ALA A 301 16.72 19.85 6.63
C ALA A 301 15.39 19.68 5.87
N ILE A 302 15.42 19.01 4.71
CA ILE A 302 14.23 18.67 3.92
C ILE A 302 13.32 17.73 4.72
N LEU A 303 13.86 16.66 5.30
CA LEU A 303 13.10 15.72 6.11
C LEU A 303 12.42 16.43 7.28
N ALA A 304 13.15 17.28 8.00
CA ALA A 304 12.65 18.00 9.19
C ALA A 304 11.49 18.96 8.87
N SER A 305 11.44 19.50 7.65
CA SER A 305 10.41 20.46 7.20
C SER A 305 9.30 19.85 6.34
N GLY A 306 9.40 18.56 6.03
CA GLY A 306 8.44 17.83 5.18
C GLY A 306 7.70 16.71 5.90
N CYS A 307 7.36 16.89 7.18
CA CYS A 307 6.60 15.90 7.95
C CYS A 307 5.16 15.78 7.46
N VAL A 308 4.62 14.57 7.55
CA VAL A 308 3.27 14.24 7.10
C VAL A 308 2.17 14.73 8.05
N ASP A 309 0.95 14.91 7.52
CA ASP A 309 -0.22 15.34 8.30
C ASP A 309 -0.92 14.18 9.01
N PHE A 310 -0.85 12.96 8.48
CA PHE A 310 -1.47 11.77 9.03
C PHE A 310 -0.67 10.52 8.68
N ILE A 311 -0.91 9.44 9.39
CA ILE A 311 -0.34 8.13 9.09
C ILE A 311 -1.41 7.25 8.47
N GLY A 312 -1.25 6.95 7.17
CA GLY A 312 -1.97 5.89 6.49
C GLY A 312 -1.25 4.56 6.70
N PHE A 313 -2.00 3.50 6.89
CA PHE A 313 -1.41 2.18 7.02
C PHE A 313 -2.31 1.06 6.52
N SER A 314 -1.70 -0.05 6.10
CA SER A 314 -2.35 -1.31 5.82
C SER A 314 -2.28 -2.23 7.04
N TYR A 315 -3.33 -3.02 7.25
CA TYR A 315 -3.35 -4.07 8.25
C TYR A 315 -4.02 -5.31 7.68
N TYR A 316 -3.30 -6.42 7.63
CA TYR A 316 -3.84 -7.70 7.17
C TYR A 316 -3.65 -8.82 8.20
N MET A 317 -2.55 -8.76 8.96
CA MET A 317 -2.11 -9.82 9.85
C MET A 317 -1.14 -9.28 10.91
N SER A 318 -0.82 -10.12 11.89
CA SER A 318 0.28 -9.95 12.82
C SER A 318 1.38 -10.98 12.57
N PHE A 319 2.55 -10.74 13.13
CA PHE A 319 3.66 -11.68 13.14
C PHE A 319 4.03 -12.06 14.58
N THR A 320 4.80 -13.14 14.71
CA THR A 320 5.34 -13.58 15.99
C THR A 320 6.80 -13.97 15.79
N THR A 321 7.66 -13.61 16.73
CA THR A 321 9.09 -13.91 16.69
C THR A 321 9.56 -14.51 18.00
N GLN A 322 10.66 -15.26 17.94
CA GLN A 322 11.28 -15.89 19.10
C GLN A 322 12.79 -15.64 19.08
N PHE A 323 13.37 -15.35 20.23
CA PHE A 323 14.81 -15.24 20.36
C PHE A 323 15.50 -16.56 20.05
N SER A 324 16.57 -16.48 19.24
CA SER A 324 17.47 -17.61 18.99
C SER A 324 18.88 -17.29 19.51
N PRO A 325 19.48 -18.16 20.34
CA PRO A 325 20.88 -18.00 20.76
C PRO A 325 21.88 -17.96 19.61
N ASP A 326 21.53 -18.58 18.47
CA ASP A 326 22.38 -18.62 17.27
C ASP A 326 22.39 -17.29 16.50
N ASN A 327 21.39 -16.42 16.77
CA ASN A 327 21.32 -15.06 16.22
C ASN A 327 21.03 -14.05 17.35
N PRO A 328 21.97 -13.86 18.29
CA PRO A 328 21.71 -13.06 19.50
C PRO A 328 21.59 -11.56 19.25
N GLN A 329 22.07 -11.07 18.11
CA GLN A 329 22.03 -9.63 17.81
C GLN A 329 20.77 -9.22 17.06
N LEU A 330 20.14 -10.13 16.30
CA LEU A 330 18.89 -9.93 15.58
C LEU A 330 18.81 -8.57 14.90
N ASP A 331 19.85 -8.27 14.15
CA ASP A 331 19.96 -6.98 13.47
C ASP A 331 18.91 -6.82 12.38
N TYR A 332 18.30 -7.90 11.90
CA TYR A 332 17.05 -7.85 11.16
C TYR A 332 16.25 -9.15 11.29
N VAL A 333 14.94 -9.07 11.08
CA VAL A 333 14.03 -10.20 11.04
C VAL A 333 13.51 -10.35 9.63
N GLU A 334 13.87 -11.45 8.98
CA GLU A 334 13.25 -11.85 7.72
C GLU A 334 11.95 -12.62 7.97
N PRO A 335 11.06 -12.74 6.97
CA PRO A 335 9.88 -13.58 7.08
C PRO A 335 10.15 -15.01 7.54
N ARG A 336 11.32 -15.58 7.17
CA ARG A 336 11.75 -16.91 7.61
C ARG A 336 12.08 -17.02 9.11
N ASP A 337 12.36 -15.90 9.77
CA ASP A 337 12.69 -15.85 11.20
C ASP A 337 11.42 -15.75 12.09
N LEU A 338 10.27 -15.68 11.45
CA LEU A 338 8.98 -15.61 12.12
C LEU A 338 8.51 -17.01 12.49
N VAL A 339 7.81 -17.11 13.61
CA VAL A 339 7.24 -18.35 14.13
C VAL A 339 5.71 -18.26 14.14
N SER A 340 5.05 -19.41 14.11
CA SER A 340 3.59 -19.47 14.22
C SER A 340 3.13 -19.06 15.61
N ASN A 341 2.11 -18.20 15.67
CA ASN A 341 1.44 -17.87 16.93
C ASN A 341 0.49 -19.00 17.31
N PRO A 342 0.62 -19.60 18.51
CA PRO A 342 -0.22 -20.72 18.91
C PRO A 342 -1.66 -20.33 19.28
N TYR A 343 -1.97 -19.03 19.33
CA TYR A 343 -3.27 -18.50 19.79
C TYR A 343 -4.11 -17.88 18.67
N ILE A 344 -3.60 -17.86 17.43
CA ILE A 344 -4.21 -17.15 16.30
C ILE A 344 -4.35 -18.09 15.11
N ASP A 345 -5.56 -18.18 14.57
CA ASP A 345 -5.86 -18.94 13.36
C ASP A 345 -5.28 -18.25 12.11
N THR A 346 -5.07 -19.01 11.05
CA THR A 346 -4.57 -18.51 9.77
C THR A 346 -5.56 -18.72 8.63
N SER A 347 -5.49 -17.83 7.63
CA SER A 347 -6.18 -18.00 6.36
C SER A 347 -5.53 -19.10 5.51
N GLU A 348 -6.16 -19.46 4.38
CA GLU A 348 -5.61 -20.41 3.37
C GLU A 348 -4.24 -19.98 2.83
N TRP A 349 -3.90 -18.68 2.88
CA TRP A 349 -2.58 -18.13 2.51
C TRP A 349 -1.61 -18.03 3.70
N GLY A 350 -1.94 -18.62 4.86
CA GLY A 350 -1.09 -18.61 6.03
C GLY A 350 -1.03 -17.28 6.79
N TRP A 351 -1.92 -16.34 6.47
CA TRP A 351 -1.99 -15.04 7.15
C TRP A 351 -2.78 -15.15 8.45
N GLN A 352 -2.20 -14.69 9.54
CA GLN A 352 -2.82 -14.69 10.85
C GLN A 352 -4.06 -13.79 10.89
N ILE A 353 -5.20 -14.32 11.33
CA ILE A 353 -6.45 -13.55 11.47
C ILE A 353 -6.48 -12.99 12.89
N ASP A 354 -6.08 -11.73 13.02
CA ASP A 354 -5.86 -11.10 14.32
C ASP A 354 -6.55 -9.73 14.45
N PRO A 355 -7.84 -9.70 14.82
CA PRO A 355 -8.55 -8.45 15.06
C PRO A 355 -7.96 -7.60 16.20
N ALA A 356 -7.51 -8.24 17.28
CA ALA A 356 -6.89 -7.53 18.42
C ALA A 356 -5.58 -6.86 18.03
N GLY A 357 -4.83 -7.43 17.07
CA GLY A 357 -3.63 -6.83 16.51
C GLY A 357 -3.90 -5.52 15.78
N LEU A 358 -5.09 -5.34 15.19
CA LEU A 358 -5.48 -4.04 14.62
C LEU A 358 -5.64 -2.98 15.71
N ARG A 359 -6.32 -3.29 16.82
CA ARG A 359 -6.44 -2.38 17.97
C ARG A 359 -5.07 -2.07 18.57
N TYR A 360 -4.21 -3.07 18.72
CA TYR A 360 -2.82 -2.89 19.17
C TYR A 360 -2.05 -1.94 18.23
N SER A 361 -2.16 -2.12 16.92
CA SER A 361 -1.49 -1.29 15.91
C SER A 361 -1.95 0.16 15.96
N LEU A 362 -3.25 0.39 16.12
CA LEU A 362 -3.83 1.73 16.26
C LEU A 362 -3.29 2.43 17.52
N ASN A 363 -3.27 1.73 18.66
CA ASN A 363 -2.67 2.25 19.89
C ASN A 363 -1.18 2.51 19.73
N TRP A 364 -0.45 1.59 19.10
CA TRP A 364 0.99 1.73 18.89
C TRP A 364 1.34 2.99 18.09
N PHE A 365 0.66 3.24 16.97
CA PHE A 365 0.88 4.46 16.19
C PHE A 365 0.44 5.72 16.95
N TRP A 366 -0.71 5.67 17.61
CA TRP A 366 -1.23 6.82 18.36
C TRP A 366 -0.31 7.21 19.51
N ASP A 367 0.14 6.26 20.31
CA ASP A 367 1.04 6.50 21.43
C ASP A 367 2.41 7.05 20.98
N HIS A 368 2.92 6.57 19.83
CA HIS A 368 4.23 6.98 19.35
C HIS A 368 4.22 8.35 18.64
N PHE A 369 3.18 8.68 17.90
CA PHE A 369 3.23 9.82 16.97
C PHE A 369 2.19 10.90 17.22
N GLN A 370 1.07 10.60 17.87
CA GLN A 370 -0.04 11.54 18.13
C GLN A 370 -0.53 12.29 16.87
N LEU A 371 -0.50 11.62 15.73
CA LEU A 371 -1.04 12.08 14.45
C LEU A 371 -2.34 11.35 14.14
N PRO A 372 -3.28 11.98 13.40
CA PRO A 372 -4.45 11.26 12.88
C PRO A 372 -4.05 10.01 12.12
N LEU A 373 -4.81 8.93 12.28
CA LEU A 373 -4.58 7.65 11.62
C LEU A 373 -5.64 7.38 10.57
N PHE A 374 -5.25 6.71 9.49
CA PHE A 374 -6.16 6.24 8.45
C PHE A 374 -5.84 4.78 8.09
N ILE A 375 -6.77 3.87 8.33
CA ILE A 375 -6.64 2.51 7.83
C ILE A 375 -7.00 2.52 6.35
N VAL A 376 -5.98 2.59 5.50
CA VAL A 376 -6.16 2.73 4.05
C VAL A 376 -6.17 1.39 3.31
N GLU A 377 -5.84 0.29 4.02
CA GLU A 377 -6.01 -1.08 3.54
C GLU A 377 -6.29 -2.03 4.71
N ASN A 378 -7.27 -2.90 4.53
CA ASN A 378 -7.52 -4.07 5.38
C ASN A 378 -8.36 -5.05 4.57
N GLY A 379 -8.11 -6.35 4.65
CA GLY A 379 -8.86 -7.28 3.82
C GLY A 379 -8.50 -8.74 4.02
N PHE A 380 -9.32 -9.58 3.42
CA PHE A 380 -9.22 -11.03 3.49
C PHE A 380 -9.24 -11.62 2.07
N GLY A 381 -8.10 -12.14 1.63
CA GLY A 381 -7.97 -12.84 0.36
C GLY A 381 -8.50 -14.27 0.49
N ALA A 382 -9.41 -14.65 -0.39
CA ALA A 382 -10.02 -15.98 -0.39
C ALA A 382 -10.38 -16.44 -1.81
N VAL A 383 -10.63 -17.74 -1.96
CA VAL A 383 -11.18 -18.33 -3.18
C VAL A 383 -12.70 -18.27 -3.09
N ASP A 384 -13.29 -17.27 -3.73
CA ASP A 384 -14.73 -17.13 -3.76
C ASP A 384 -15.36 -18.07 -4.80
N GLN A 385 -16.52 -18.62 -4.51
CA GLN A 385 -17.26 -19.51 -5.40
C GLN A 385 -18.58 -18.85 -5.82
N ARG A 386 -18.77 -18.72 -7.15
CA ARG A 386 -20.06 -18.36 -7.72
C ARG A 386 -21.00 -19.57 -7.63
N GLN A 387 -22.16 -19.40 -7.01
CA GLN A 387 -23.18 -20.41 -6.89
C GLN A 387 -23.96 -20.63 -8.19
N ALA A 388 -24.71 -21.73 -8.30
CA ALA A 388 -25.50 -22.05 -9.49
C ALA A 388 -26.58 -20.98 -9.80
N ASP A 389 -27.05 -20.28 -8.79
CA ASP A 389 -28.00 -19.15 -8.93
C ASP A 389 -27.34 -17.82 -9.30
N GLY A 390 -26.02 -17.83 -9.49
CA GLY A 390 -25.22 -16.66 -9.83
C GLY A 390 -24.73 -15.81 -8.65
N THR A 391 -25.14 -16.13 -7.41
CA THR A 391 -24.73 -15.40 -6.20
C THR A 391 -23.32 -15.79 -5.73
N VAL A 392 -22.69 -14.92 -4.95
CA VAL A 392 -21.42 -15.21 -4.25
C VAL A 392 -21.63 -14.98 -2.77
N ASN A 393 -21.56 -16.06 -2.01
CA ASN A 393 -21.76 -16.05 -0.58
C ASN A 393 -20.40 -16.07 0.13
N ASP A 394 -19.97 -14.93 0.64
CA ASP A 394 -18.66 -14.71 1.26
C ASP A 394 -18.76 -14.30 2.73
N HIS A 395 -19.56 -15.01 3.53
CA HIS A 395 -19.76 -14.73 4.96
C HIS A 395 -18.46 -14.71 5.76
N TYR A 396 -17.47 -15.55 5.42
CA TYR A 396 -16.14 -15.53 6.03
C TYR A 396 -15.44 -14.16 5.91
N ARG A 397 -15.71 -13.41 4.82
CA ARG A 397 -15.20 -12.04 4.65
C ARG A 397 -15.96 -11.06 5.54
N ILE A 398 -17.26 -11.24 5.68
CA ILE A 398 -18.09 -10.48 6.63
C ILE A 398 -17.59 -10.67 8.05
N ASP A 399 -17.34 -11.91 8.46
CA ASP A 399 -16.85 -12.25 9.81
C ASP A 399 -15.47 -11.61 10.07
N TYR A 400 -14.58 -11.64 9.08
CA TYR A 400 -13.28 -10.97 9.15
C TYR A 400 -13.44 -9.46 9.36
N PHE A 401 -14.21 -8.79 8.51
CA PHE A 401 -14.43 -7.34 8.62
C PHE A 401 -15.12 -6.98 9.93
N ALA A 402 -16.18 -7.68 10.30
CA ALA A 402 -16.92 -7.40 11.52
C ALA A 402 -16.04 -7.50 12.78
N SER A 403 -15.21 -8.53 12.87
CA SER A 403 -14.30 -8.71 14.01
C SER A 403 -13.25 -7.59 14.08
N HIS A 404 -12.64 -7.21 12.95
CA HIS A 404 -11.65 -6.14 12.88
C HIS A 404 -12.27 -4.76 13.18
N ILE A 405 -13.44 -4.47 12.62
CA ILE A 405 -14.12 -3.18 12.83
C ILE A 405 -14.59 -3.03 14.28
N ARG A 406 -14.98 -4.11 14.98
CA ARG A 406 -15.27 -4.07 16.43
C ARG A 406 -14.05 -3.64 17.24
N GLU A 407 -12.87 -4.17 16.93
CA GLU A 407 -11.62 -3.79 17.61
C GLU A 407 -11.18 -2.37 17.23
N MET A 408 -11.37 -1.97 15.98
CA MET A 408 -11.18 -0.59 15.53
C MET A 408 -12.09 0.39 16.29
N LYS A 409 -13.37 0.04 16.50
CA LYS A 409 -14.31 0.86 17.28
C LYS A 409 -13.87 1.00 18.73
N LYS A 410 -13.35 -0.06 19.36
CA LYS A 410 -12.79 -0.01 20.72
C LYS A 410 -11.59 0.94 20.78
N ALA A 411 -10.67 0.87 19.81
CA ALA A 411 -9.53 1.77 19.75
C ALA A 411 -9.96 3.26 19.75
N VAL A 412 -11.02 3.59 19.02
CA VAL A 412 -11.56 4.96 18.97
C VAL A 412 -12.30 5.34 20.26
N VAL A 413 -13.17 4.45 20.76
CA VAL A 413 -14.11 4.78 21.85
C VAL A 413 -13.48 4.63 23.22
N GLU A 414 -12.71 3.56 23.43
CA GLU A 414 -12.12 3.22 24.73
C GLU A 414 -10.69 3.77 24.87
N ASP A 415 -9.90 3.70 23.77
CA ASP A 415 -8.47 4.06 23.82
C ASP A 415 -8.20 5.50 23.35
N GLY A 416 -9.18 6.17 22.74
CA GLY A 416 -9.08 7.59 22.35
C GLY A 416 -8.26 7.86 21.09
N VAL A 417 -8.08 6.88 20.24
CA VAL A 417 -7.35 7.01 18.97
C VAL A 417 -8.09 7.93 18.00
N ASP A 418 -7.40 8.91 17.43
CA ASP A 418 -7.96 9.74 16.34
C ASP A 418 -7.86 9.03 14.99
N LEU A 419 -8.91 8.29 14.65
CA LEU A 419 -9.05 7.59 13.38
C LEU A 419 -9.96 8.38 12.43
N ILE A 420 -9.49 8.67 11.22
CA ILE A 420 -10.22 9.50 10.26
C ILE A 420 -11.00 8.70 9.21
N GLY A 421 -10.60 7.45 8.95
CA GLY A 421 -11.26 6.65 7.93
C GLY A 421 -10.81 5.19 7.90
N TYR A 422 -11.55 4.41 7.09
CA TYR A 422 -11.32 2.99 6.86
C TYR A 422 -11.69 2.62 5.42
N THR A 423 -10.73 2.07 4.68
CA THR A 423 -10.92 1.62 3.30
C THR A 423 -10.43 0.18 3.13
N PRO A 424 -11.35 -0.81 3.11
CA PRO A 424 -11.00 -2.18 2.79
C PRO A 424 -10.25 -2.30 1.47
N TRP A 425 -9.21 -3.15 1.47
CA TRP A 425 -8.42 -3.41 0.28
C TRP A 425 -9.15 -4.27 -0.73
N GLY A 426 -9.01 -3.87 -2.00
CA GLY A 426 -9.60 -4.59 -3.11
C GLY A 426 -11.12 -4.62 -3.00
N CYS A 427 -11.77 -3.46 -2.78
CA CYS A 427 -13.23 -3.36 -2.64
C CYS A 427 -14.01 -3.95 -3.82
N ILE A 428 -13.36 -4.10 -4.96
CA ILE A 428 -13.73 -4.92 -6.13
C ILE A 428 -12.61 -5.92 -6.38
N ASP A 429 -12.90 -7.13 -6.85
CA ASP A 429 -11.88 -8.12 -7.19
C ASP A 429 -10.88 -7.55 -8.19
N LEU A 430 -9.61 -7.76 -7.93
CA LEU A 430 -8.50 -7.22 -8.71
C LEU A 430 -7.34 -8.23 -8.79
N VAL A 431 -6.36 -7.95 -9.63
CA VAL A 431 -5.15 -8.76 -9.73
C VAL A 431 -4.35 -8.69 -8.43
N SER A 432 -4.05 -9.83 -7.81
CA SER A 432 -3.24 -9.88 -6.60
C SER A 432 -1.81 -9.37 -6.87
N ALA A 433 -1.31 -8.44 -6.06
CA ALA A 433 0.02 -7.86 -6.24
C ALA A 433 1.14 -8.90 -6.14
N GLY A 434 1.11 -9.73 -5.10
CA GLY A 434 2.16 -10.71 -4.82
C GLY A 434 2.16 -11.92 -5.75
N THR A 435 0.98 -12.40 -6.17
CA THR A 435 0.86 -13.63 -6.96
C THR A 435 0.47 -13.40 -8.43
N GLY A 436 -0.08 -12.23 -8.77
CA GLY A 436 -0.60 -11.97 -10.10
C GLY A 436 -1.89 -12.74 -10.44
N GLU A 437 -2.56 -13.32 -9.44
CA GLU A 437 -3.77 -14.13 -9.60
C GLU A 437 -5.05 -13.32 -9.45
N MET A 438 -6.08 -13.66 -10.22
CA MET A 438 -7.46 -13.24 -9.96
C MET A 438 -8.15 -14.13 -8.90
N LYS A 439 -7.69 -15.37 -8.74
CA LYS A 439 -8.24 -16.36 -7.82
C LYS A 439 -8.19 -15.93 -6.35
N LYS A 440 -7.16 -15.18 -5.94
CA LYS A 440 -7.04 -14.60 -4.60
C LYS A 440 -7.88 -13.34 -4.51
N ARG A 441 -9.15 -13.49 -4.18
CA ARG A 441 -10.15 -12.43 -4.22
C ARG A 441 -10.28 -11.71 -2.88
N TYR A 442 -10.31 -10.40 -2.93
CA TYR A 442 -10.49 -9.53 -1.76
C TYR A 442 -11.83 -8.79 -1.77
N GLY A 443 -12.44 -8.65 -2.96
CA GLY A 443 -13.52 -7.72 -3.23
C GLY A 443 -14.85 -8.10 -2.57
N MET A 444 -15.67 -7.08 -2.37
CA MET A 444 -17.10 -7.17 -2.09
C MET A 444 -17.92 -7.21 -3.40
N ILE A 445 -17.27 -6.95 -4.52
CA ILE A 445 -17.77 -7.10 -5.88
C ILE A 445 -16.92 -8.16 -6.58
N TYR A 446 -17.57 -9.23 -7.01
CA TYR A 446 -16.95 -10.28 -7.81
C TYR A 446 -16.78 -9.80 -9.25
N VAL A 447 -15.60 -10.06 -9.83
CA VAL A 447 -15.32 -9.84 -11.24
C VAL A 447 -15.17 -11.20 -11.92
N ASP A 448 -15.97 -11.46 -12.95
CA ASP A 448 -15.93 -12.72 -13.70
C ASP A 448 -14.68 -12.76 -14.60
N LYS A 449 -13.56 -13.15 -14.01
CA LYS A 449 -12.26 -13.35 -14.66
C LYS A 449 -11.46 -14.40 -13.90
N ASP A 450 -10.79 -15.30 -14.63
CA ASP A 450 -9.88 -16.30 -14.07
C ASP A 450 -8.41 -15.87 -14.18
N ASN A 451 -7.49 -16.74 -13.72
CA ASN A 451 -6.06 -16.48 -13.76
C ASN A 451 -5.47 -16.45 -15.19
N GLU A 452 -6.15 -17.10 -16.15
CA GLU A 452 -5.77 -17.14 -17.56
C GLU A 452 -6.35 -15.96 -18.36
N GLY A 453 -7.07 -15.06 -17.68
CA GLY A 453 -7.69 -13.88 -18.30
C GLY A 453 -9.03 -14.17 -18.97
N LYS A 454 -9.63 -15.34 -18.74
CA LYS A 454 -10.93 -15.72 -19.33
C LYS A 454 -12.06 -15.28 -18.41
N GLY A 455 -13.19 -14.91 -19.01
CA GLY A 455 -14.40 -14.48 -18.31
C GLY A 455 -15.08 -13.34 -19.06
N THR A 456 -16.18 -12.86 -18.52
CA THR A 456 -17.00 -11.82 -19.15
C THR A 456 -16.71 -10.43 -18.59
N LEU A 457 -15.89 -10.33 -17.54
CA LEU A 457 -15.68 -9.13 -16.74
C LEU A 457 -16.96 -8.59 -16.09
N GLU A 458 -18.01 -9.42 -15.97
CA GLU A 458 -19.24 -9.04 -15.25
C GLU A 458 -18.92 -8.72 -13.79
N ARG A 459 -19.61 -7.70 -13.23
CA ARG A 459 -19.52 -7.30 -11.83
C ARG A 459 -20.73 -7.84 -11.07
N ILE A 460 -20.49 -8.67 -10.06
CA ILE A 460 -21.54 -9.31 -9.26
C ILE A 460 -21.37 -8.88 -7.79
N ARG A 461 -22.42 -8.34 -7.18
CA ARG A 461 -22.43 -7.99 -5.76
C ARG A 461 -22.38 -9.26 -4.92
N LYS A 462 -21.39 -9.36 -4.00
CA LYS A 462 -21.29 -10.47 -3.04
C LYS A 462 -22.16 -10.22 -1.81
N ALA A 463 -22.30 -11.20 -0.94
CA ALA A 463 -23.00 -11.01 0.33
C ALA A 463 -22.38 -9.86 1.16
N SER A 464 -21.05 -9.77 1.18
CA SER A 464 -20.31 -8.70 1.85
C SER A 464 -20.60 -7.30 1.32
N PHE A 465 -21.01 -7.14 0.06
CA PHE A 465 -21.42 -5.87 -0.51
C PHE A 465 -22.60 -5.25 0.26
N TYR A 466 -23.64 -6.03 0.48
CA TYR A 466 -24.85 -5.59 1.16
C TYR A 466 -24.60 -5.34 2.65
N TRP A 467 -23.81 -6.20 3.28
CA TRP A 467 -23.42 -6.04 4.67
C TRP A 467 -22.61 -4.74 4.89
N TYR A 468 -21.64 -4.46 4.02
CA TYR A 468 -20.79 -3.25 4.14
C TYR A 468 -21.59 -1.98 3.85
N ARG A 469 -22.51 -2.02 2.88
CA ARG A 469 -23.46 -0.95 2.63
C ARG A 469 -24.27 -0.60 3.89
N ASP A 470 -24.82 -1.60 4.54
CA ASP A 470 -25.64 -1.41 5.74
C ASP A 470 -24.79 -0.92 6.93
N LEU A 471 -23.54 -1.37 7.04
CA LEU A 471 -22.57 -0.87 8.01
C LEU A 471 -22.27 0.63 7.81
N ILE A 472 -22.00 1.06 6.58
CA ILE A 472 -21.75 2.48 6.27
C ILE A 472 -22.98 3.32 6.57
N ALA A 473 -24.17 2.85 6.19
CA ALA A 473 -25.42 3.57 6.40
C ALA A 473 -25.71 3.88 7.88
N ASN A 474 -25.26 3.00 8.79
CA ASN A 474 -25.41 3.22 10.24
C ASN A 474 -24.12 3.72 10.92
N ASN A 475 -23.12 4.15 10.15
CA ASN A 475 -21.82 4.65 10.66
C ASN A 475 -21.13 3.67 11.63
N GLY A 476 -21.24 2.35 11.38
CA GLY A 476 -20.61 1.32 12.21
C GLY A 476 -21.25 1.15 13.60
N GLU A 477 -22.50 1.57 13.80
CA GLU A 477 -23.17 1.38 15.08
C GLU A 477 -23.58 -0.08 15.31
N ASN A 478 -24.06 -0.74 14.26
CA ASN A 478 -24.51 -2.14 14.30
C ASN A 478 -23.51 -3.04 13.54
N ILE A 479 -22.54 -3.59 14.26
CA ILE A 479 -21.49 -4.48 13.71
C ILE A 479 -21.72 -5.91 14.18
#